data_5252f926390b1dff3ccbbf6670ef8c0d
#
_entry.id   5252f926390b1dff3ccbbf6670ef8c0d
#
_cell.length_a   1.000
_cell.length_b   1.000
_cell.length_c   1.000
_cell.angle_alpha   90.00
_cell.angle_beta   90.00
_cell.angle_gamma   90.00
#
_symmetry.space_group_name_H-M   'P 1'
#
loop_
_entity.id
_entity.type
_entity.pdbx_description
1 polymer ?
#
loop_
_entity_poly.entity_id
_entity_poly.type
_entity_poly.pdbx_seq_one_letter_code
_entity_poly.pdbx_strand_id
1 'polypeptide(L)'
;MLTNLHVKNLALIEEADINFFDGLNIMTGETGAGKSIILGSVNIALGGKVTADIIRKGAEYALTELAFHIDDKKKIAALKDMDIEDAQDGDVIISRKIMPGRSQIKVNGMICTVSQVKSIASLLIDIHGQHDSQLLLKESSHLDMIDLYGGSTVSDVRKRYDVVYKQYLSLIHISEPTRLQLI
;
A
#
# COMPACT_ATOMS: atom_id res chain seq x y z
N MET A 1 -7.40 -7.17 6.42
CA MET A 1 -8.31 -6.26 5.68
C MET A 1 -8.30 -4.86 6.30
N LEU A 2 -8.82 -3.81 5.62
CA LEU A 2 -9.09 -2.51 6.25
C LEU A 2 -10.28 -2.67 7.20
N THR A 3 -10.11 -2.28 8.47
CA THR A 3 -11.13 -2.44 9.51
C THR A 3 -11.76 -1.12 9.93
N ASN A 4 -10.98 -0.04 9.92
CA ASN A 4 -11.48 1.28 10.30
C ASN A 4 -10.79 2.41 9.54
N LEU A 5 -11.53 3.48 9.30
CA LEU A 5 -11.03 4.77 8.83
C LEU A 5 -11.53 5.86 9.76
N HIS A 6 -10.61 6.53 10.43
CA HIS A 6 -10.89 7.73 11.22
C HIS A 6 -10.34 8.97 10.50
N VAL A 7 -11.17 9.99 10.38
CA VAL A 7 -10.82 11.26 9.71
C VAL A 7 -11.25 12.41 10.62
N LYS A 8 -10.36 13.38 10.83
CA LYS A 8 -10.65 14.58 11.63
C LYS A 8 -10.14 15.85 10.96
N ASN A 9 -10.97 16.87 10.93
CA ASN A 9 -10.68 18.20 10.39
C ASN A 9 -10.15 18.18 8.94
N LEU A 10 -10.68 17.33 8.09
CA LEU A 10 -10.24 17.18 6.71
C LEU A 10 -11.27 17.78 5.74
N ALA A 11 -10.91 18.83 5.04
CA ALA A 11 -11.76 19.55 4.11
C ALA A 11 -13.13 19.94 4.74
N LEU A 12 -14.22 19.33 4.32
CA LEU A 12 -15.57 19.55 4.86
C LEU A 12 -15.89 18.65 6.07
N ILE A 13 -15.09 17.63 6.32
CA ILE A 13 -15.31 16.66 7.41
C ILE A 13 -14.74 17.23 8.70
N GLU A 14 -15.58 17.37 9.70
CA GLU A 14 -15.14 17.72 11.07
C GLU A 14 -14.58 16.49 11.76
N GLU A 15 -15.36 15.42 11.81
CA GLU A 15 -14.95 14.11 12.29
C GLU A 15 -15.81 13.02 11.65
N ALA A 16 -15.19 11.92 11.26
CA ALA A 16 -15.86 10.74 10.74
C ALA A 16 -15.10 9.50 11.19
N ASP A 17 -15.85 8.50 11.64
CA ASP A 17 -15.33 7.19 12.02
C ASP A 17 -16.14 6.13 11.27
N ILE A 18 -15.45 5.35 10.44
CA ILE A 18 -16.09 4.40 9.50
C ILE A 18 -15.50 3.03 9.74
N ASN A 19 -16.33 2.09 10.17
CA ASN A 19 -15.96 0.69 10.30
C ASN A 19 -16.24 -0.06 9.00
N PHE A 20 -15.32 -0.92 8.61
CA PHE A 20 -15.45 -1.81 7.48
C PHE A 20 -15.59 -3.25 7.97
N PHE A 21 -16.39 -4.02 7.24
CA PHE A 21 -16.67 -5.42 7.53
C PHE A 21 -16.19 -6.29 6.37
N ASP A 22 -16.08 -7.60 6.60
CA ASP A 22 -15.76 -8.55 5.54
C ASP A 22 -16.77 -8.49 4.38
N GLY A 23 -16.23 -8.66 3.17
CA GLY A 23 -17.01 -8.64 1.95
C GLY A 23 -17.17 -7.26 1.34
N LEU A 24 -18.31 -6.97 0.73
CA LEU A 24 -18.56 -5.75 -0.02
C LEU A 24 -19.11 -4.64 0.89
N ASN A 25 -18.36 -3.56 1.04
CA ASN A 25 -18.79 -2.34 1.73
C ASN A 25 -19.20 -1.28 0.69
N ILE A 26 -20.47 -0.85 0.73
CA ILE A 26 -21.02 0.10 -0.23
C ILE A 26 -21.22 1.46 0.43
N MET A 27 -20.62 2.49 -0.14
CA MET A 27 -20.81 3.88 0.29
C MET A 27 -21.77 4.59 -0.66
N THR A 28 -22.94 4.97 -0.15
CA THR A 28 -23.97 5.70 -0.89
C THR A 28 -24.04 7.16 -0.44
N GLY A 29 -24.55 8.04 -1.27
CA GLY A 29 -24.74 9.46 -0.95
C GLY A 29 -24.77 10.31 -2.22
N GLU A 30 -25.20 11.55 -2.10
CA GLU A 30 -25.22 12.51 -3.22
C GLU A 30 -23.81 12.84 -3.72
N THR A 31 -23.70 13.18 -5.01
CA THR A 31 -22.46 13.61 -5.64
C THR A 31 -21.96 14.91 -5.00
N GLY A 32 -20.68 14.90 -4.57
CA GLY A 32 -20.05 16.07 -3.93
C GLY A 32 -20.04 16.07 -2.40
N ALA A 33 -20.84 15.25 -1.75
CA ALA A 33 -21.11 15.32 -0.30
C ALA A 33 -20.17 14.48 0.58
N GLY A 34 -18.89 14.30 0.22
CA GLY A 34 -17.95 13.66 1.14
C GLY A 34 -17.42 12.31 0.71
N LYS A 35 -18.08 11.54 -0.18
CA LYS A 35 -17.57 10.25 -0.67
C LYS A 35 -16.15 10.37 -1.26
N SER A 36 -15.93 11.36 -2.11
CA SER A 36 -14.61 11.62 -2.71
C SER A 36 -13.58 12.07 -1.67
N ILE A 37 -14.04 12.79 -0.62
CA ILE A 37 -13.15 13.22 0.47
C ILE A 37 -12.74 12.01 1.32
N ILE A 38 -13.65 11.09 1.58
CA ILE A 38 -13.38 9.85 2.32
C ILE A 38 -12.40 8.97 1.54
N LEU A 39 -12.64 8.71 0.24
CA LEU A 39 -11.70 7.99 -0.61
C LEU A 39 -10.35 8.72 -0.71
N GLY A 40 -10.38 10.05 -0.84
CA GLY A 40 -9.19 10.89 -0.82
C GLY A 40 -8.42 10.79 0.49
N SER A 41 -9.10 10.67 1.64
CA SER A 41 -8.46 10.52 2.95
C SER A 41 -7.69 9.22 3.09
N VAL A 42 -8.19 8.13 2.52
CA VAL A 42 -7.45 6.86 2.44
C VAL A 42 -6.15 7.05 1.66
N ASN A 43 -6.22 7.65 0.48
CA ASN A 43 -5.03 7.91 -0.34
C ASN A 43 -4.03 8.84 0.40
N ILE A 44 -4.52 9.86 1.10
CA ILE A 44 -3.70 10.76 1.91
C ILE A 44 -2.97 9.97 3.01
N ALA A 45 -3.65 9.13 3.77
CA ALA A 45 -3.05 8.33 4.84
C ALA A 45 -1.93 7.44 4.29
N LEU A 46 -2.11 6.86 3.11
CA LEU A 46 -1.17 5.96 2.43
C LEU A 46 -0.02 6.69 1.69
N GLY A 47 0.20 7.96 1.98
CA GLY A 47 1.34 8.72 1.43
C GLY A 47 1.03 9.48 0.14
N GLY A 48 -0.24 9.69 -0.18
CA GLY A 48 -0.68 10.55 -1.29
C GLY A 48 -0.23 12.01 -1.12
N LYS A 49 -0.28 12.78 -2.20
CA LYS A 49 0.04 14.22 -2.16
C LYS A 49 -0.98 14.96 -1.29
N VAL A 50 -0.48 15.93 -0.52
CA VAL A 50 -1.29 16.77 0.36
C VAL A 50 -1.07 18.22 0.00
N THR A 51 -2.16 18.98 -0.13
CA THR A 51 -2.17 20.45 -0.29
C THR A 51 -2.55 21.11 1.03
N ALA A 52 -2.14 22.36 1.23
CA ALA A 52 -2.40 23.06 2.48
C ALA A 52 -3.91 23.30 2.75
N ASP A 53 -4.70 23.36 1.68
CA ASP A 53 -6.15 23.64 1.72
C ASP A 53 -6.98 22.44 2.20
N ILE A 54 -6.34 21.28 2.43
CA ILE A 54 -7.02 20.07 2.91
C ILE A 54 -7.43 20.18 4.39
N ILE A 55 -6.78 21.06 5.15
CA ILE A 55 -7.12 21.30 6.55
C ILE A 55 -8.42 22.11 6.60
N ARG A 56 -9.39 21.65 7.40
CA ARG A 56 -10.67 22.34 7.63
C ARG A 56 -10.41 23.77 8.11
N LYS A 57 -11.14 24.73 7.56
CA LYS A 57 -11.04 26.15 7.99
C LYS A 57 -11.30 26.28 9.48
N GLY A 58 -10.38 26.93 10.19
CA GLY A 58 -10.44 27.12 11.64
C GLY A 58 -9.80 25.99 12.46
N ALA A 59 -9.34 24.91 11.83
CA ALA A 59 -8.61 23.83 12.51
C ALA A 59 -7.09 24.05 12.40
N GLU A 60 -6.37 23.64 13.44
CA GLU A 60 -4.90 23.70 13.49
C GLU A 60 -4.24 22.56 12.72
N TYR A 61 -4.93 21.42 12.58
CA TYR A 61 -4.44 20.23 11.89
C TYR A 61 -5.59 19.40 11.33
N ALA A 62 -5.26 18.57 10.34
CA ALA A 62 -6.11 17.46 9.91
C ALA A 62 -5.45 16.13 10.29
N LEU A 63 -6.25 15.09 10.54
CA LEU A 63 -5.81 13.73 10.84
C LEU A 63 -6.56 12.75 9.95
N THR A 64 -5.81 11.80 9.39
CA THR A 64 -6.37 10.59 8.77
C THR A 64 -5.71 9.38 9.39
N GLU A 65 -6.51 8.39 9.76
CA GLU A 65 -6.01 7.16 10.38
C GLU A 65 -6.73 5.96 9.77
N LEU A 66 -5.94 4.93 9.42
CA LEU A 66 -6.41 3.67 8.85
C LEU A 66 -5.98 2.53 9.76
N ALA A 67 -6.92 1.70 10.16
CA ALA A 67 -6.63 0.46 10.87
C ALA A 67 -6.83 -0.74 9.94
N PHE A 68 -5.85 -1.64 9.93
CA PHE A 68 -5.87 -2.88 9.17
C PHE A 68 -5.70 -4.06 10.10
N HIS A 69 -6.37 -5.16 9.79
CA HIS A 69 -6.10 -6.48 10.38
C HIS A 69 -5.61 -7.44 9.31
N ILE A 70 -4.54 -8.19 9.61
CA ILE A 70 -3.82 -9.06 8.69
C ILE A 70 -3.71 -10.45 9.29
N ASP A 71 -4.31 -11.43 8.62
CA ASP A 71 -4.22 -12.85 9.00
C ASP A 71 -3.06 -13.58 8.29
N ASP A 72 -2.55 -13.02 7.19
CA ASP A 72 -1.52 -13.62 6.36
C ASP A 72 -0.13 -13.51 7.03
N LYS A 73 0.38 -14.63 7.52
CA LYS A 73 1.69 -14.74 8.15
C LYS A 73 2.85 -14.26 7.26
N LYS A 74 2.72 -14.37 5.93
CA LYS A 74 3.75 -13.89 4.99
C LYS A 74 3.79 -12.37 4.95
N LYS A 75 2.63 -11.73 4.96
CA LYS A 75 2.52 -10.27 5.03
C LYS A 75 3.04 -9.73 6.37
N ILE A 76 2.70 -10.41 7.47
CA ILE A 76 3.21 -10.06 8.82
C ILE A 76 4.75 -10.17 8.85
N ALA A 77 5.33 -11.22 8.27
CA ALA A 77 6.78 -11.37 8.20
C ALA A 77 7.42 -10.25 7.35
N ALA A 78 6.82 -9.91 6.20
CA ALA A 78 7.31 -8.82 5.35
C ALA A 78 7.24 -7.44 6.05
N LEU A 79 6.24 -7.20 6.91
CA LEU A 79 6.15 -5.97 7.70
C LEU A 79 7.23 -5.91 8.79
N LYS A 80 7.57 -7.04 9.41
CA LYS A 80 8.69 -7.13 10.36
C LYS A 80 10.02 -6.82 9.69
N ASP A 81 10.24 -7.30 8.47
CA ASP A 81 11.43 -6.99 7.66
C ASP A 81 11.54 -5.50 7.32
N MET A 82 10.43 -4.74 7.45
CA MET A 82 10.36 -3.28 7.30
C MET A 82 10.43 -2.52 8.65
N ASP A 83 10.90 -3.17 9.72
CA ASP A 83 11.00 -2.63 11.08
C ASP A 83 9.64 -2.27 11.73
N ILE A 84 8.53 -2.89 11.29
CA ILE A 84 7.20 -2.73 11.92
C ILE A 84 7.00 -3.87 12.91
N GLU A 85 7.64 -3.78 14.08
CA GLU A 85 7.66 -4.86 15.08
C GLU A 85 6.29 -5.10 15.75
N ASP A 86 5.50 -4.04 15.95
CA ASP A 86 4.18 -4.11 16.63
C ASP A 86 3.06 -4.73 15.77
N ALA A 87 3.39 -5.27 14.59
CA ALA A 87 2.42 -6.01 13.75
C ALA A 87 2.27 -7.49 14.16
N GLN A 88 2.72 -7.88 15.38
CA GLN A 88 2.72 -9.30 15.79
C GLN A 88 1.31 -9.90 15.86
N ASP A 89 0.33 -9.11 16.28
CA ASP A 89 -1.08 -9.51 16.38
C ASP A 89 -1.84 -9.32 15.06
N GLY A 90 -1.15 -8.89 14.00
CA GLY A 90 -1.75 -8.63 12.69
C GLY A 90 -2.38 -7.24 12.56
N ASP A 91 -2.35 -6.42 13.61
CA ASP A 91 -2.94 -5.09 13.57
C ASP A 91 -1.92 -4.04 13.13
N VAL A 92 -2.29 -3.25 12.12
CA VAL A 92 -1.48 -2.16 11.58
C VAL A 92 -2.29 -0.89 11.51
N ILE A 93 -1.82 0.14 12.20
CA ILE A 93 -2.44 1.47 12.21
C ILE A 93 -1.53 2.44 11.48
N ILE A 94 -2.02 3.02 10.39
CA ILE A 94 -1.34 4.08 9.63
C ILE A 94 -2.05 5.39 9.94
N SER A 95 -1.36 6.34 10.58
CA SER A 95 -1.90 7.65 10.87
C SER A 95 -1.09 8.75 10.21
N ARG A 96 -1.76 9.77 9.66
CA ARG A 96 -1.13 10.95 9.11
C ARG A 96 -1.73 12.21 9.68
N LYS A 97 -0.91 12.97 10.40
CA LYS A 97 -1.23 14.30 10.91
C LYS A 97 -0.68 15.36 9.95
N ILE A 98 -1.57 16.21 9.48
CA ILE A 98 -1.25 17.28 8.50
C ILE A 98 -1.38 18.60 9.23
N MET A 99 -0.32 19.39 9.18
CA MET A 99 -0.24 20.74 9.77
C MET A 99 0.20 21.72 8.68
N PRO A 100 -0.03 23.03 8.84
CA PRO A 100 0.48 24.01 7.89
C PRO A 100 1.99 23.85 7.65
N GLY A 101 2.38 23.64 6.40
CA GLY A 101 3.78 23.48 5.98
C GLY A 101 4.46 22.16 6.30
N ARG A 102 3.82 21.24 7.01
CA ARG A 102 4.40 19.92 7.34
C ARG A 102 3.35 18.84 7.51
N SER A 103 3.74 17.59 7.23
CA SER A 103 2.93 16.42 7.59
C SER A 103 3.81 15.35 8.24
N GLN A 104 3.23 14.60 9.16
CA GLN A 104 3.88 13.49 9.84
C GLN A 104 3.06 12.23 9.64
N ILE A 105 3.72 11.15 9.24
CA ILE A 105 3.09 9.84 9.08
C ILE A 105 3.68 8.91 10.14
N LYS A 106 2.81 8.10 10.75
CA LYS A 106 3.20 7.07 11.70
C LYS A 106 2.58 5.75 11.31
N VAL A 107 3.29 4.66 11.54
CA VAL A 107 2.80 3.30 11.45
C VAL A 107 3.03 2.64 12.81
N ASN A 108 1.98 2.17 13.46
CA ASN A 108 1.99 1.65 14.83
C ASN A 108 2.77 2.56 15.80
N GLY A 109 2.55 3.89 15.69
CA GLY A 109 3.23 4.89 16.53
C GLY A 109 4.62 5.32 16.04
N MET A 110 5.31 4.54 15.21
CA MET A 110 6.64 4.87 14.67
C MET A 110 6.54 5.86 13.50
N ILE A 111 7.42 6.84 13.49
CA ILE A 111 7.49 7.84 12.41
C ILE A 111 8.08 7.19 11.16
N CYS A 112 7.36 7.27 10.05
CA CYS A 112 7.77 6.72 8.76
C CYS A 112 7.86 7.79 7.67
N THR A 113 8.71 7.55 6.70
CA THR A 113 8.77 8.34 5.46
C THR A 113 7.62 7.97 4.52
N VAL A 114 7.29 8.87 3.59
CA VAL A 114 6.27 8.60 2.56
C VAL A 114 6.61 7.36 1.72
N SER A 115 7.90 7.13 1.45
CA SER A 115 8.34 5.96 0.68
C SER A 115 8.07 4.66 1.44
N GLN A 116 8.43 4.60 2.73
CA GLN A 116 8.16 3.43 3.59
C GLN A 116 6.66 3.14 3.67
N VAL A 117 5.85 4.18 3.91
CA VAL A 117 4.38 4.01 3.97
C VAL A 117 3.81 3.49 2.66
N LYS A 118 4.29 3.94 1.51
CA LYS A 118 3.86 3.41 0.21
C LYS A 118 4.22 1.94 0.02
N SER A 119 5.41 1.52 0.47
CA SER A 119 5.82 0.11 0.43
C SER A 119 4.95 -0.74 1.35
N ILE A 120 4.65 -0.27 2.56
CA ILE A 120 3.74 -0.92 3.49
C ILE A 120 2.32 -0.99 2.91
N ALA A 121 1.81 0.12 2.37
CA ALA A 121 0.48 0.20 1.78
C ALA A 121 0.27 -0.81 0.64
N SER A 122 1.28 -1.03 -0.20
CA SER A 122 1.21 -2.01 -1.29
C SER A 122 1.04 -3.46 -0.83
N LEU A 123 1.39 -3.78 0.42
CA LEU A 123 1.13 -5.09 1.03
C LEU A 123 -0.27 -5.20 1.63
N LEU A 124 -0.86 -4.06 2.04
CA LEU A 124 -2.09 -4.01 2.82
C LEU A 124 -3.34 -3.84 1.98
N ILE A 125 -3.29 -2.96 0.99
CA ILE A 125 -4.47 -2.54 0.23
C ILE A 125 -4.09 -2.20 -1.22
N ASP A 126 -4.98 -2.55 -2.13
CA ASP A 126 -4.93 -2.11 -3.51
C ASP A 126 -6.05 -1.09 -3.76
N ILE A 127 -5.71 0.07 -4.30
CA ILE A 127 -6.65 1.18 -4.51
C ILE A 127 -6.83 1.38 -6.00
N HIS A 128 -8.05 1.14 -6.47
CA HIS A 128 -8.45 1.43 -7.84
C HIS A 128 -9.27 2.73 -7.89
N GLY A 129 -8.60 3.86 -8.15
CA GLY A 129 -9.24 5.15 -8.37
C GLY A 129 -9.61 5.38 -9.84
N GLN A 130 -10.42 6.40 -10.11
CA GLN A 130 -10.81 6.79 -11.48
C GLN A 130 -9.61 7.17 -12.39
N HIS A 131 -8.42 7.37 -11.81
CA HIS A 131 -7.19 7.75 -12.52
C HIS A 131 -6.00 6.82 -12.24
N ASP A 132 -6.15 5.75 -11.46
CA ASP A 132 -5.06 4.91 -10.99
C ASP A 132 -5.17 3.45 -11.47
N SER A 133 -5.36 3.23 -12.76
CA SER A 133 -5.12 1.91 -13.37
C SER A 133 -3.62 1.59 -13.48
N GLN A 134 -2.84 1.97 -12.44
CA GLN A 134 -1.36 1.93 -12.51
C GLN A 134 -0.80 0.52 -12.65
N LEU A 135 -1.45 -0.50 -12.09
CA LEU A 135 -1.02 -1.90 -12.25
C LEU A 135 -1.24 -2.40 -13.68
N LEU A 136 -2.38 -2.06 -14.30
CA LEU A 136 -2.68 -2.41 -15.70
C LEU A 136 -1.82 -1.62 -16.69
N LEU A 137 -1.33 -0.44 -16.31
CA LEU A 137 -0.46 0.39 -17.16
C LEU A 137 1.02 -0.01 -17.05
N LYS A 138 1.39 -0.80 -16.03
CA LYS A 138 2.76 -1.32 -15.88
C LYS A 138 2.90 -2.63 -16.66
N GLU A 139 3.53 -2.59 -17.82
CA GLU A 139 3.83 -3.79 -18.63
C GLU A 139 4.54 -4.88 -17.83
N SER A 140 5.43 -4.51 -16.91
CA SER A 140 6.15 -5.45 -16.04
C SER A 140 5.24 -6.24 -15.09
N SER A 141 4.02 -5.78 -14.81
CA SER A 141 3.07 -6.44 -13.92
C SER A 141 2.11 -7.38 -14.66
N HIS A 142 2.02 -7.28 -16.00
CA HIS A 142 1.03 -8.04 -16.78
C HIS A 142 1.24 -9.55 -16.69
N LEU A 143 2.48 -10.00 -16.77
CA LEU A 143 2.80 -11.42 -16.69
C LEU A 143 2.46 -12.00 -15.33
N ASP A 144 2.78 -11.27 -14.25
CA ASP A 144 2.48 -11.71 -12.89
C ASP A 144 0.97 -11.76 -12.62
N MET A 145 0.20 -10.82 -13.20
CA MET A 145 -1.27 -10.84 -13.12
C MET A 145 -1.88 -12.04 -13.85
N ILE A 146 -1.38 -12.36 -15.04
CA ILE A 146 -1.83 -13.53 -15.81
C ILE A 146 -1.48 -14.82 -15.07
N ASP A 147 -0.27 -14.91 -14.53
CA ASP A 147 0.19 -16.06 -13.75
C ASP A 147 -0.65 -16.27 -12.48
N LEU A 148 -1.02 -15.17 -11.80
CA LEU A 148 -1.90 -15.20 -10.64
C LEU A 148 -3.30 -15.75 -11.00
N TYR A 149 -3.84 -15.33 -12.16
CA TYR A 149 -5.11 -15.83 -12.66
C TYR A 149 -5.05 -17.31 -13.05
N GLY A 150 -3.90 -17.78 -13.53
CA GLY A 150 -3.64 -19.20 -13.87
C GLY A 150 -3.57 -20.14 -12.66
N GLY A 151 -3.51 -19.58 -11.44
CA GLY A 151 -3.58 -20.31 -10.17
C GLY A 151 -2.40 -21.25 -9.91
N SER A 152 -2.65 -22.32 -9.15
CA SER A 152 -1.61 -23.26 -8.71
C SER A 152 -0.89 -23.97 -9.86
N THR A 153 -1.58 -24.28 -10.92
CA THR A 153 -1.01 -24.99 -12.08
C THR A 153 0.13 -24.19 -12.74
N VAL A 154 -0.09 -22.88 -12.95
CA VAL A 154 0.93 -21.99 -13.52
C VAL A 154 2.05 -21.73 -12.51
N SER A 155 1.70 -21.51 -11.25
CA SER A 155 2.68 -21.24 -10.19
C SER A 155 3.67 -22.39 -10.00
N ASP A 156 3.23 -23.64 -10.11
CA ASP A 156 4.11 -24.81 -9.96
C ASP A 156 5.05 -24.99 -11.16
N VAL A 157 4.55 -24.73 -12.37
CA VAL A 157 5.39 -24.73 -13.58
C VAL A 157 6.42 -23.61 -13.52
N ARG A 158 6.03 -22.41 -13.09
CA ARG A 158 6.93 -21.26 -12.95
C ARG A 158 8.04 -21.51 -11.93
N LYS A 159 7.73 -22.09 -10.77
CA LYS A 159 8.76 -22.49 -9.78
C LYS A 159 9.80 -23.45 -10.36
N ARG A 160 9.35 -24.44 -11.14
CA ARG A 160 10.26 -25.37 -11.81
C ARG A 160 11.12 -24.68 -12.85
N TYR A 161 10.53 -23.79 -13.65
CA TYR A 161 11.23 -22.96 -14.62
C TYR A 161 12.29 -22.08 -13.94
N ASP A 162 11.96 -21.39 -12.86
CA ASP A 162 12.88 -20.50 -12.13
C ASP A 162 14.10 -21.24 -11.60
N VAL A 163 13.94 -22.48 -11.14
CA VAL A 163 15.07 -23.31 -10.69
C VAL A 163 16.02 -23.61 -11.86
N VAL A 164 15.48 -24.06 -12.99
CA VAL A 164 16.29 -24.38 -14.16
C VAL A 164 16.93 -23.13 -14.77
N TYR A 165 16.19 -22.03 -14.80
CA TYR A 165 16.70 -20.76 -15.32
C TYR A 165 17.84 -20.18 -14.46
N LYS A 166 17.77 -20.27 -13.14
CA LYS A 166 18.87 -19.89 -12.24
C LYS A 166 20.11 -20.75 -12.46
N GLN A 167 19.95 -22.06 -12.69
CA GLN A 167 21.06 -22.94 -13.04
C GLN A 167 21.68 -22.54 -14.38
N TYR A 168 20.88 -22.26 -15.38
CA TYR A 168 21.34 -21.80 -16.69
C TYR A 168 22.13 -20.48 -16.58
N LEU A 169 21.63 -19.49 -15.85
CA LEU A 169 22.34 -18.21 -15.62
C LEU A 169 23.68 -18.44 -14.89
N SER A 170 23.73 -19.34 -13.91
CA SER A 170 24.98 -19.64 -13.20
C SER A 170 26.04 -20.24 -14.13
N LEU A 171 25.64 -21.06 -15.09
CA LEU A 171 26.55 -21.65 -16.09
C LEU A 171 27.07 -20.57 -17.07
N ILE A 172 26.24 -19.61 -17.49
CA ILE A 172 26.69 -18.49 -18.33
C ILE A 172 27.73 -17.64 -17.59
N HIS A 173 27.48 -17.29 -16.33
CA HIS A 173 28.46 -16.52 -15.54
C HIS A 173 29.79 -17.24 -15.32
N ILE A 174 29.80 -18.57 -15.33
CA ILE A 174 31.04 -19.36 -15.27
C ILE A 174 31.79 -19.33 -16.63
N SER A 175 31.06 -19.28 -17.76
CA SER A 175 31.66 -19.31 -19.08
C SER A 175 32.11 -17.96 -19.64
N GLU A 176 31.55 -16.84 -19.16
CA GLU A 176 31.88 -15.49 -19.64
C GLU A 176 33.06 -14.74 -18.97
N PRO A 177 33.51 -15.04 -17.73
CA PRO A 177 34.62 -14.29 -17.13
C PRO A 177 35.95 -14.34 -17.91
N THR A 178 36.08 -15.29 -18.83
CA THR A 178 37.32 -15.45 -19.59
C THR A 178 37.45 -14.52 -20.80
N ARG A 179 36.38 -13.86 -21.22
CA ARG A 179 36.40 -12.95 -22.41
C ARG A 179 36.75 -11.49 -22.11
N LEU A 180 36.63 -11.04 -20.87
CA LEU A 180 36.89 -9.65 -20.48
C LEU A 180 38.32 -9.37 -19.95
N GLN A 181 39.18 -10.39 -19.89
CA GLN A 181 40.56 -10.23 -19.45
C GLN A 181 41.60 -10.19 -20.59
N LEU A 182 41.18 -10.12 -21.84
CA LEU A 182 42.03 -10.14 -23.03
C LEU A 182 41.90 -8.90 -23.94
N ILE A 183 41.64 -7.73 -23.33
CA ILE A 183 41.83 -6.44 -24.02
C ILE A 183 42.65 -5.49 -23.12
#